data_3e1b688a675265edded5f90c6d059754
#
_entry.id   3e1b688a675265edded5f90c6d059754
#
_cell.length_a   1.000
_cell.length_b   1.000
_cell.length_c   1.000
_cell.angle_alpha   90.00
_cell.angle_beta   90.00
_cell.angle_gamma   90.00
#
_symmetry.space_group_name_H-M   'P 1'
#
loop_
_entity.id
_entity.type
_entity.pdbx_description
1 polymer ?
#
loop_
_entity_poly.entity_id
_entity_poly.type
_entity_poly.pdbx_seq_one_letter_code
_entity_poly.pdbx_strand_id
1 'polypeptide(L)'
;MFDKPKLNVDEALSFDDVQLFHVLLIPEQDEKNQNDLLSKIRLIKIGRKKLPTIGKERFWAFVEKADNDIEKVEEKLEAQTYETATVGTRTIKADRIAGKGKYIMAKHDQNRTVIGYVLESPSEIGDVQNVFNITKEASFSVAVKNPQKKNPPGAGLDQTQKAEFPEKVQKKFGSYQWLPAEPAMLDIPGCEMVWIGSSTDDLEELLGELGREIEEEADPEITATEVMKDVQLDEKEHPIQPLIDGQWPKEEDAPEKKEHKEENENKNKNIKDKKTEE
;
A
#
# COMPACT_ATOMS: atom_id res chain seq x y z
N MET A 1 3.91 -3.35 -4.22
CA MET A 1 3.90 -2.05 -3.49
C MET A 1 3.30 -1.02 -4.41
N PHE A 2 2.41 -0.17 -3.91
CA PHE A 2 1.57 0.72 -4.72
C PHE A 2 1.54 2.12 -4.12
N ASP A 3 1.51 3.13 -4.97
CA ASP A 3 1.24 4.51 -4.59
C ASP A 3 -0.07 4.99 -5.20
N LYS A 4 -0.91 5.64 -4.37
CA LYS A 4 -2.21 6.19 -4.77
C LYS A 4 -2.10 7.68 -5.01
N PRO A 5 -2.47 8.19 -6.20
CA PRO A 5 -2.44 9.62 -6.48
C PRO A 5 -3.41 10.40 -5.60
N LYS A 6 -3.16 11.69 -5.43
CA LYS A 6 -4.10 12.62 -4.82
C LYS A 6 -5.33 12.82 -5.69
N LEU A 7 -6.38 13.29 -5.04
CA LEU A 7 -7.61 13.68 -5.69
C LEU A 7 -7.38 14.71 -6.82
N ASN A 8 -7.97 14.47 -7.99
CA ASN A 8 -7.85 15.29 -9.18
C ASN A 8 -6.41 15.44 -9.73
N VAL A 9 -5.54 14.50 -9.39
CA VAL A 9 -4.24 14.31 -10.03
C VAL A 9 -4.41 13.23 -11.09
N ASP A 10 -4.18 13.56 -12.35
CA ASP A 10 -4.31 12.59 -13.44
C ASP A 10 -3.18 11.59 -13.42
N GLU A 11 -1.97 12.04 -13.10
CA GLU A 11 -0.79 11.21 -12.92
C GLU A 11 0.13 11.85 -11.89
N ALA A 12 0.68 11.04 -10.97
CA ALA A 12 1.62 11.52 -9.97
C ALA A 12 2.99 11.76 -10.62
N LEU A 13 3.45 13.00 -10.62
CA LEU A 13 4.75 13.43 -11.17
C LEU A 13 5.82 13.54 -10.09
N SER A 14 5.41 13.43 -8.82
CA SER A 14 6.29 13.56 -7.67
C SER A 14 5.69 12.89 -6.43
N PHE A 15 6.48 12.72 -5.37
CA PHE A 15 6.00 12.25 -4.07
C PHE A 15 4.92 13.14 -3.47
N ASP A 16 4.93 14.44 -3.80
CA ASP A 16 3.90 15.36 -3.30
C ASP A 16 2.53 15.07 -3.90
N ASP A 17 2.45 14.47 -5.08
CA ASP A 17 1.20 14.10 -5.73
C ASP A 17 0.60 12.80 -5.18
N VAL A 18 1.36 12.06 -4.38
CA VAL A 18 0.90 10.82 -3.76
C VAL A 18 0.10 11.10 -2.50
N GLN A 19 -1.05 10.43 -2.36
CA GLN A 19 -1.92 10.47 -1.18
C GLN A 19 -1.65 9.33 -0.22
N LEU A 20 -1.55 8.10 -0.72
CA LEU A 20 -1.40 6.89 0.07
C LEU A 20 -0.30 5.99 -0.50
N PHE A 21 0.22 5.11 0.33
CA PHE A 21 1.14 4.05 -0.08
C PHE A 21 0.65 2.73 0.50
N HIS A 22 0.50 1.73 -0.37
CA HIS A 22 0.00 0.41 -0.04
C HIS A 22 1.05 -0.68 -0.26
N VAL A 23 0.98 -1.69 0.57
CA VAL A 23 1.69 -2.96 0.40
C VAL A 23 0.64 -4.06 0.25
N LEU A 24 0.64 -4.73 -0.88
CA LEU A 24 -0.18 -5.91 -1.13
C LEU A 24 0.67 -7.14 -0.81
N LEU A 25 0.21 -7.96 0.11
CA LEU A 25 0.82 -9.23 0.48
C LEU A 25 -0.03 -10.37 -0.07
N ILE A 26 0.49 -11.07 -1.07
CA ILE A 26 -0.13 -12.26 -1.67
C ILE A 26 0.64 -13.47 -1.16
N PRO A 27 0.07 -14.30 -0.28
CA PRO A 27 0.75 -15.48 0.23
C PRO A 27 0.88 -16.54 -0.88
N GLU A 28 2.01 -17.24 -0.90
CA GLU A 28 2.13 -18.42 -1.74
C GLU A 28 1.14 -19.48 -1.27
N GLN A 29 0.43 -20.09 -2.21
CA GLN A 29 -0.48 -21.19 -1.94
C GLN A 29 0.32 -22.49 -1.99
N ASP A 30 0.55 -23.11 -0.86
CA ASP A 30 1.12 -24.46 -0.81
C ASP A 30 0.05 -25.48 -1.22
N GLU A 31 0.15 -26.00 -2.45
CA GLU A 31 -0.76 -27.04 -2.98
C GLU A 31 -0.81 -28.29 -2.11
N LYS A 32 0.19 -28.52 -1.25
CA LYS A 32 0.27 -29.70 -0.38
C LYS A 32 -0.52 -29.54 0.92
N ASN A 33 -0.83 -28.31 1.32
CA ASN A 33 -1.56 -27.99 2.55
C ASN A 33 -2.96 -27.48 2.26
N GLN A 34 -3.85 -28.32 1.73
CA GLN A 34 -5.29 -27.99 1.60
C GLN A 34 -5.99 -27.57 2.89
N ASN A 35 -5.32 -27.69 4.03
CA ASN A 35 -5.78 -27.19 5.33
C ASN A 35 -5.29 -25.78 5.65
N ASP A 36 -4.40 -25.19 4.86
CA ASP A 36 -3.98 -23.79 4.99
C ASP A 36 -4.95 -22.84 4.24
N LEU A 37 -6.22 -23.06 4.52
CA LEU A 37 -7.36 -22.19 4.16
C LEU A 37 -7.25 -20.77 4.73
N LEU A 38 -6.07 -20.31 5.17
CA LEU A 38 -6.01 -19.20 6.10
C LEU A 38 -5.04 -18.08 5.76
N SER A 39 -4.32 -18.16 4.66
CA SER A 39 -3.50 -17.02 4.27
C SER A 39 -4.24 -16.14 3.28
N LYS A 40 -4.93 -15.14 3.78
CA LYS A 40 -5.60 -14.15 2.94
C LYS A 40 -4.60 -13.23 2.24
N ILE A 41 -5.00 -12.75 1.08
CA ILE A 41 -4.37 -11.61 0.43
C ILE A 41 -4.68 -10.37 1.27
N ARG A 42 -3.68 -9.56 1.56
CA ARG A 42 -3.81 -8.42 2.50
C ARG A 42 -3.32 -7.14 1.85
N LEU A 43 -4.18 -6.13 1.84
CA LEU A 43 -3.81 -4.77 1.46
C LEU A 43 -3.53 -3.97 2.72
N ILE A 44 -2.30 -3.51 2.86
CA ILE A 44 -1.81 -2.77 4.03
C ILE A 44 -1.49 -1.34 3.63
N LYS A 45 -2.14 -0.38 4.27
CA LYS A 45 -1.84 1.04 4.12
C LYS A 45 -0.73 1.46 5.09
N ILE A 46 0.31 2.10 4.59
CA ILE A 46 1.41 2.64 5.39
C ILE A 46 1.18 4.13 5.69
N GLY A 47 1.19 4.50 6.96
CA GLY A 47 0.73 5.81 7.43
C GLY A 47 1.56 7.02 7.03
N ARG A 48 2.81 6.85 6.56
CA ARG A 48 3.71 7.93 6.10
C ARG A 48 3.93 7.97 4.60
N LYS A 49 3.13 7.24 3.85
CA LYS A 49 3.21 7.11 2.39
C LYS A 49 4.56 6.55 1.87
N LYS A 50 5.30 5.84 2.71
CA LYS A 50 6.59 5.20 2.37
C LYS A 50 6.91 4.13 3.42
N LEU A 51 7.84 3.24 3.10
CA LEU A 51 8.35 2.26 4.06
C LEU A 51 9.21 2.93 5.14
N PRO A 52 9.26 2.39 6.38
CA PRO A 52 10.19 2.87 7.39
C PRO A 52 11.64 2.67 6.97
N THR A 53 12.49 3.64 7.22
CA THR A 53 13.93 3.49 7.03
C THR A 53 14.48 2.46 8.04
N ILE A 54 15.26 1.50 7.54
CA ILE A 54 15.90 0.45 8.34
C ILE A 54 16.74 1.07 9.45
N GLY A 55 16.63 0.51 10.65
CA GLY A 55 17.35 0.94 11.85
C GLY A 55 16.96 2.31 12.43
N LYS A 56 15.99 3.03 11.82
CA LYS A 56 15.71 4.43 12.21
C LYS A 56 14.24 4.75 12.44
N GLU A 57 13.35 4.25 11.60
CA GLU A 57 11.97 4.73 11.57
C GLU A 57 10.97 3.65 11.99
N ARG A 58 9.82 4.12 12.45
CA ARG A 58 8.64 3.28 12.72
C ARG A 58 7.40 4.03 12.29
N PHE A 59 6.52 3.35 11.57
CA PHE A 59 5.27 3.94 11.07
C PHE A 59 4.08 3.08 11.46
N TRP A 60 2.95 3.75 11.68
CA TRP A 60 1.67 3.08 11.76
C TRP A 60 1.34 2.48 10.40
N ALA A 61 0.73 1.30 10.42
CA ALA A 61 0.19 0.64 9.25
C ALA A 61 -1.16 0.02 9.62
N PHE A 62 -2.00 -0.21 8.60
CA PHE A 62 -3.38 -0.62 8.80
C PHE A 62 -3.76 -1.64 7.74
N VAL A 63 -4.39 -2.74 8.14
CA VAL A 63 -5.02 -3.64 7.17
C VAL A 63 -6.28 -2.95 6.64
N GLU A 64 -6.27 -2.57 5.38
CA GLU A 64 -7.40 -1.91 4.72
C GLU A 64 -8.39 -2.93 4.17
N LYS A 65 -7.89 -4.02 3.62
CA LYS A 65 -8.67 -5.13 3.08
C LYS A 65 -7.91 -6.45 3.29
N ALA A 66 -8.66 -7.53 3.49
CA ALA A 66 -8.14 -8.89 3.49
C ALA A 66 -9.22 -9.84 2.97
N ASP A 67 -8.92 -10.58 1.91
CA ASP A 67 -9.81 -11.56 1.30
C ASP A 67 -8.99 -12.70 0.69
N ASN A 68 -9.64 -13.85 0.41
CA ASN A 68 -9.02 -14.94 -0.34
C ASN A 68 -9.08 -14.71 -1.86
N ASP A 69 -9.91 -13.78 -2.28
CA ASP A 69 -10.14 -13.41 -3.67
C ASP A 69 -9.37 -12.12 -3.98
N ILE A 70 -8.44 -12.21 -4.92
CA ILE A 70 -7.57 -11.09 -5.29
C ILE A 70 -8.38 -9.94 -5.88
N GLU A 71 -9.38 -10.22 -6.73
CA GLU A 71 -10.21 -9.20 -7.38
C GLU A 71 -10.87 -8.28 -6.34
N LYS A 72 -11.36 -8.87 -5.23
CA LYS A 72 -11.98 -8.10 -4.15
C LYS A 72 -11.01 -7.20 -3.38
N VAL A 73 -9.73 -7.57 -3.34
CA VAL A 73 -8.70 -6.76 -2.68
C VAL A 73 -8.28 -5.62 -3.61
N GLU A 74 -8.15 -5.90 -4.89
CA GLU A 74 -7.76 -4.97 -5.94
C GLU A 74 -8.78 -3.88 -6.20
N GLU A 75 -10.08 -4.10 -5.95
CA GLU A 75 -11.11 -3.04 -5.96
C GLU A 75 -10.70 -1.77 -5.19
N LYS A 76 -9.80 -1.90 -4.20
CA LYS A 76 -9.28 -0.76 -3.43
C LYS A 76 -8.17 0.00 -4.15
N LEU A 77 -7.50 -0.66 -5.10
CA LEU A 77 -6.42 -0.10 -5.91
C LEU A 77 -6.97 0.60 -7.16
N GLU A 78 -8.18 0.27 -7.57
CA GLU A 78 -8.84 0.84 -8.74
C GLU A 78 -9.14 2.35 -8.60
N ALA A 79 -9.42 2.98 -9.74
CA ALA A 79 -9.89 4.35 -9.78
C ALA A 79 -11.25 4.49 -9.09
N GLN A 80 -11.41 5.56 -8.31
CA GLN A 80 -12.64 5.84 -7.57
C GLN A 80 -13.25 7.16 -8.04
N THR A 81 -14.52 7.12 -8.43
CA THR A 81 -15.27 8.31 -8.80
C THR A 81 -16.39 8.52 -7.79
N TYR A 82 -16.52 9.72 -7.27
CA TYR A 82 -17.60 10.10 -6.37
C TYR A 82 -18.13 11.51 -6.66
N GLU A 83 -19.40 11.70 -6.42
CA GLU A 83 -20.05 13.00 -6.57
C GLU A 83 -20.05 13.78 -5.25
N THR A 84 -19.75 15.06 -5.33
CA THR A 84 -19.84 15.99 -4.21
C THR A 84 -20.94 17.02 -4.47
N ALA A 85 -21.71 17.35 -3.45
CA ALA A 85 -22.82 18.29 -3.56
C ALA A 85 -22.41 19.70 -4.02
N THR A 86 -21.14 20.09 -3.86
CA THR A 86 -20.66 21.46 -4.11
C THR A 86 -19.70 21.58 -5.30
N VAL A 87 -19.02 20.52 -5.71
CA VAL A 87 -17.92 20.58 -6.70
C VAL A 87 -18.16 19.64 -7.90
N GLY A 88 -19.23 18.82 -7.86
CA GLY A 88 -19.52 17.83 -8.91
C GLY A 88 -18.69 16.55 -8.76
N THR A 89 -18.48 15.88 -9.89
CA THR A 89 -17.77 14.60 -9.96
C THR A 89 -16.29 14.78 -9.68
N ARG A 90 -15.75 13.93 -8.83
CA ARG A 90 -14.31 13.88 -8.50
C ARG A 90 -13.79 12.46 -8.72
N THR A 91 -12.57 12.35 -9.24
CA THR A 91 -11.92 11.09 -9.51
C THR A 91 -10.59 11.00 -8.78
N ILE A 92 -10.35 9.89 -8.11
CA ILE A 92 -9.04 9.45 -7.67
C ILE A 92 -8.63 8.36 -8.66
N LYS A 93 -7.50 8.52 -9.31
CA LYS A 93 -6.98 7.51 -10.26
C LYS A 93 -6.59 6.24 -9.53
N ALA A 94 -6.45 5.16 -10.29
CA ALA A 94 -5.97 3.89 -9.79
C ALA A 94 -4.56 4.00 -9.20
N ASP A 95 -4.26 3.12 -8.26
CA ASP A 95 -2.94 3.03 -7.66
C ASP A 95 -1.91 2.61 -8.71
N ARG A 96 -0.71 3.16 -8.64
CA ARG A 96 0.41 2.85 -9.51
C ARG A 96 1.34 1.87 -8.81
N ILE A 97 1.93 0.92 -9.56
CA ILE A 97 2.87 -0.04 -8.99
C ILE A 97 4.25 0.58 -8.88
N ALA A 98 4.77 0.68 -7.66
CA ALA A 98 6.10 1.20 -7.36
C ALA A 98 7.17 0.11 -7.18
N GLY A 99 6.78 -1.14 -7.01
CA GLY A 99 7.69 -2.26 -6.90
C GLY A 99 6.99 -3.59 -6.59
N LYS A 100 7.57 -4.69 -7.08
CA LYS A 100 7.14 -6.06 -6.80
C LYS A 100 8.33 -6.86 -6.28
N GLY A 101 8.09 -7.78 -5.37
CA GLY A 101 9.11 -8.69 -4.87
C GLY A 101 8.49 -9.83 -4.08
N LYS A 102 9.31 -10.79 -3.70
CA LYS A 102 8.93 -11.84 -2.78
C LYS A 102 9.00 -11.36 -1.35
N TYR A 103 8.17 -11.91 -0.47
CA TYR A 103 8.19 -11.58 0.94
C TYR A 103 8.11 -12.82 1.81
N ILE A 104 8.63 -12.71 3.02
CA ILE A 104 8.52 -13.69 4.07
C ILE A 104 7.95 -13.05 5.34
N MET A 105 7.12 -13.78 6.06
CA MET A 105 6.68 -13.42 7.41
C MET A 105 7.14 -14.49 8.36
N ALA A 106 8.13 -14.19 9.20
CA ALA A 106 8.78 -15.14 10.09
C ALA A 106 8.76 -14.66 11.54
N LYS A 107 8.76 -15.61 12.47
CA LYS A 107 9.08 -15.32 13.86
C LYS A 107 10.58 -15.22 14.03
N HIS A 108 11.06 -14.06 14.42
CA HIS A 108 12.43 -13.84 14.81
C HIS A 108 12.48 -13.75 16.34
N ASP A 109 13.11 -14.72 16.98
CA ASP A 109 13.05 -14.96 18.44
C ASP A 109 11.60 -15.16 18.98
N GLN A 110 11.44 -15.21 20.32
CA GLN A 110 10.14 -15.50 20.95
C GLN A 110 9.14 -14.32 20.90
N ASN A 111 9.62 -13.09 20.65
CA ASN A 111 8.85 -11.87 20.88
C ASN A 111 8.73 -10.95 19.68
N ARG A 112 9.29 -11.30 18.54
CA ARG A 112 9.24 -10.48 17.33
C ARG A 112 8.72 -11.26 16.14
N THR A 113 7.91 -10.61 15.33
CA THR A 113 7.57 -11.07 14.00
C THR A 113 8.18 -10.10 13.00
N VAL A 114 8.85 -10.63 12.01
CA VAL A 114 9.50 -9.88 10.94
C VAL A 114 8.76 -10.14 9.64
N ILE A 115 8.51 -9.09 8.87
CA ILE A 115 8.19 -9.16 7.45
C ILE A 115 9.43 -8.68 6.72
N GLY A 116 10.04 -9.57 5.92
CA GLY A 116 11.14 -9.26 5.02
C GLY A 116 10.70 -9.34 3.56
N TYR A 117 11.36 -8.62 2.67
CA TYR A 117 11.15 -8.76 1.23
C TYR A 117 12.46 -8.64 0.45
N VAL A 118 12.50 -9.30 -0.69
CA VAL A 118 13.49 -9.12 -1.75
C VAL A 118 12.79 -8.54 -2.97
N LEU A 119 13.29 -7.41 -3.48
CA LEU A 119 12.71 -6.73 -4.65
C LEU A 119 13.13 -7.46 -5.93
N GLU A 120 12.13 -7.81 -6.74
CA GLU A 120 12.31 -8.42 -8.06
C GLU A 120 12.23 -7.36 -9.18
N SER A 121 11.24 -6.46 -9.08
CA SER A 121 11.00 -5.41 -10.07
C SER A 121 10.74 -4.05 -9.38
N PRO A 122 11.38 -2.96 -9.84
CA PRO A 122 12.34 -2.86 -10.94
C PRO A 122 13.69 -3.49 -10.60
N SER A 123 14.43 -3.90 -11.63
CA SER A 123 15.79 -4.44 -11.48
C SER A 123 16.79 -3.40 -10.96
N GLU A 124 16.56 -2.11 -11.26
CA GLU A 124 17.34 -0.99 -10.76
C GLU A 124 16.49 -0.05 -9.91
N ILE A 125 17.06 0.40 -8.78
CA ILE A 125 16.41 1.36 -7.91
C ILE A 125 16.44 2.75 -8.54
N GLY A 126 15.29 3.30 -8.83
CA GLY A 126 15.14 4.65 -9.38
C GLY A 126 14.65 5.68 -8.36
N ASP A 127 14.29 6.86 -8.85
CA ASP A 127 13.84 7.97 -8.01
C ASP A 127 12.52 7.64 -7.29
N VAL A 128 11.62 6.91 -7.95
CA VAL A 128 10.35 6.49 -7.34
C VAL A 128 10.61 5.58 -6.15
N GLN A 129 11.44 4.55 -6.30
CA GLN A 129 11.74 3.63 -5.21
C GLN A 129 12.46 4.33 -4.06
N ASN A 130 13.41 5.22 -4.37
CA ASN A 130 14.17 5.96 -3.37
C ASN A 130 13.27 6.79 -2.46
N VAL A 131 12.28 7.51 -2.99
CA VAL A 131 11.39 8.36 -2.17
C VAL A 131 10.43 7.53 -1.32
N PHE A 132 10.10 6.31 -1.75
CA PHE A 132 9.29 5.37 -0.96
C PHE A 132 10.09 4.50 0.01
N ASN A 133 11.41 4.65 0.08
CA ASN A 133 12.35 3.80 0.82
C ASN A 133 12.25 2.32 0.41
N ILE A 134 11.99 2.07 -0.87
CA ILE A 134 12.05 0.73 -1.44
C ILE A 134 13.51 0.44 -1.79
N THR A 135 14.08 -0.58 -1.19
CA THR A 135 15.47 -1.06 -1.40
C THR A 135 15.44 -2.45 -2.02
N LYS A 136 16.60 -2.98 -2.41
CA LYS A 136 16.69 -4.34 -2.98
C LYS A 136 16.15 -5.39 -2.03
N GLU A 137 16.43 -5.23 -0.76
CA GLU A 137 15.87 -6.00 0.34
C GLU A 137 15.62 -5.11 1.54
N ALA A 138 14.67 -5.49 2.37
CA ALA A 138 14.41 -4.83 3.64
C ALA A 138 13.63 -5.74 4.58
N SER A 139 13.74 -5.44 5.86
CA SER A 139 13.01 -6.14 6.90
C SER A 139 12.39 -5.21 7.92
N PHE A 140 11.24 -5.60 8.44
CA PHE A 140 10.46 -4.82 9.40
C PHE A 140 9.98 -5.70 10.54
N SER A 141 10.26 -5.30 11.77
CA SER A 141 9.57 -5.88 12.93
C SER A 141 8.14 -5.36 12.99
N VAL A 142 7.17 -6.25 13.09
CA VAL A 142 5.75 -5.89 13.04
C VAL A 142 5.06 -6.26 14.34
N ALA A 143 4.41 -5.26 14.97
CA ALA A 143 3.60 -5.45 16.17
C ALA A 143 2.19 -4.94 15.96
N VAL A 144 1.19 -5.73 16.38
CA VAL A 144 -0.24 -5.42 16.30
C VAL A 144 -0.71 -4.75 17.57
N LYS A 145 -1.48 -3.67 17.40
CA LYS A 145 -2.07 -2.89 18.48
C LYS A 145 -3.35 -3.57 19.01
N ASN A 146 -3.48 -3.63 20.32
CA ASN A 146 -4.74 -4.01 20.95
C ASN A 146 -5.84 -2.95 20.68
N PRO A 147 -6.92 -3.27 19.94
CA PRO A 147 -7.96 -2.31 19.58
C PRO A 147 -8.72 -1.78 20.80
N GLN A 148 -8.75 -2.53 21.91
CA GLN A 148 -9.38 -2.09 23.16
C GLN A 148 -8.55 -1.05 23.94
N LYS A 149 -7.30 -0.80 23.56
CA LYS A 149 -6.45 0.22 24.19
C LYS A 149 -6.50 1.52 23.39
N LYS A 150 -6.51 2.64 24.12
CA LYS A 150 -6.51 3.97 23.49
C LYS A 150 -5.28 4.19 22.62
N ASN A 151 -5.48 4.89 21.53
CA ASN A 151 -4.40 5.37 20.67
C ASN A 151 -3.81 6.67 21.24
N PRO A 152 -2.55 6.97 20.95
CA PRO A 152 -2.01 8.32 21.16
C PRO A 152 -2.83 9.35 20.38
N PRO A 153 -2.92 10.60 20.87
CA PRO A 153 -3.61 11.66 20.15
C PRO A 153 -3.08 11.83 18.72
N GLY A 154 -3.99 11.89 17.75
CA GLY A 154 -3.65 12.06 16.33
C GLY A 154 -3.03 10.83 15.64
N ALA A 155 -3.07 9.66 16.28
CA ALA A 155 -2.57 8.41 15.68
C ALA A 155 -3.64 7.32 15.70
N GLY A 156 -3.53 6.39 14.73
CA GLY A 156 -4.40 5.24 14.62
C GLY A 156 -5.77 5.54 13.98
N LEU A 157 -6.63 4.54 14.01
CA LEU A 157 -7.98 4.60 13.45
C LEU A 157 -9.00 5.08 14.47
N ASP A 158 -10.11 5.61 13.96
CA ASP A 158 -11.28 5.87 14.77
C ASP A 158 -11.89 4.57 15.31
N GLN A 159 -12.59 4.64 16.44
CA GLN A 159 -13.08 3.43 17.12
C GLN A 159 -13.96 2.54 16.23
N THR A 160 -14.71 3.13 15.31
CA THR A 160 -15.59 2.42 14.37
C THR A 160 -14.85 1.74 13.22
N GLN A 161 -13.58 2.07 13.03
CA GLN A 161 -12.73 1.53 11.96
C GLN A 161 -11.74 0.46 12.46
N LYS A 162 -11.63 0.31 13.78
CA LYS A 162 -10.71 -0.67 14.38
C LYS A 162 -11.17 -2.10 14.17
N ALA A 163 -10.20 -2.99 14.07
CA ALA A 163 -10.44 -4.42 13.96
C ALA A 163 -11.30 -4.96 15.12
N GLU A 164 -12.29 -5.76 14.78
CA GLU A 164 -13.03 -6.60 15.71
C GLU A 164 -12.44 -8.00 15.71
N PHE A 165 -11.44 -8.22 16.54
CA PHE A 165 -10.81 -9.53 16.63
C PHE A 165 -11.73 -10.59 17.22
N PRO A 166 -11.74 -11.82 16.68
CA PRO A 166 -12.37 -12.96 17.32
C PRO A 166 -11.91 -13.11 18.78
N GLU A 167 -12.77 -13.58 19.65
CA GLU A 167 -12.50 -13.67 21.10
C GLU A 167 -11.18 -14.40 21.41
N LYS A 168 -10.87 -15.47 20.65
CA LYS A 168 -9.61 -16.22 20.79
C LYS A 168 -8.38 -15.37 20.54
N VAL A 169 -8.43 -14.49 19.53
CA VAL A 169 -7.34 -13.57 19.19
C VAL A 169 -7.27 -12.43 20.20
N GLN A 170 -8.43 -11.84 20.55
CA GLN A 170 -8.50 -10.74 21.51
C GLN A 170 -7.96 -11.14 22.89
N LYS A 171 -8.25 -12.36 23.35
CA LYS A 171 -7.74 -12.90 24.62
C LYS A 171 -6.22 -12.99 24.69
N LYS A 172 -5.52 -13.16 23.56
CA LYS A 172 -4.04 -13.19 23.54
C LYS A 172 -3.43 -11.89 24.04
N PHE A 173 -4.09 -10.75 23.80
CA PHE A 173 -3.59 -9.46 24.26
C PHE A 173 -3.56 -9.34 25.79
N GLY A 174 -4.51 -9.96 26.51
CA GLY A 174 -4.60 -9.78 27.96
C GLY A 174 -4.53 -8.30 28.36
N SER A 175 -3.52 -7.92 29.15
CA SER A 175 -3.25 -6.53 29.52
C SER A 175 -2.33 -5.78 28.55
N TYR A 176 -1.70 -6.47 27.60
CA TYR A 176 -0.71 -5.89 26.69
C TYR A 176 -1.35 -4.91 25.70
N GLN A 177 -0.60 -3.88 25.37
CA GLN A 177 -0.96 -2.90 24.36
C GLN A 177 -0.57 -3.35 22.95
N TRP A 178 0.48 -4.13 22.83
CA TRP A 178 1.05 -4.62 21.60
C TRP A 178 1.38 -6.09 21.68
N LEU A 179 1.21 -6.82 20.59
CA LEU A 179 1.69 -8.19 20.41
C LEU A 179 2.48 -8.30 19.10
N PRO A 180 3.43 -9.23 19.00
CA PRO A 180 3.98 -9.61 17.71
C PRO A 180 2.87 -9.96 16.73
N ALA A 181 3.01 -9.57 15.48
CA ALA A 181 1.99 -9.87 14.48
C ALA A 181 1.86 -11.38 14.25
N GLU A 182 0.62 -11.83 14.08
CA GLU A 182 0.32 -13.19 13.62
C GLU A 182 -0.55 -13.09 12.35
N PRO A 183 -0.42 -14.02 11.37
CA PRO A 183 -1.22 -14.00 10.16
C PRO A 183 -2.72 -13.79 10.42
N ALA A 184 -3.29 -14.51 11.38
CA ALA A 184 -4.71 -14.40 11.76
C ALA A 184 -5.13 -13.00 12.25
N MET A 185 -4.21 -12.18 12.74
CA MET A 185 -4.50 -10.78 13.11
C MET A 185 -4.55 -9.89 11.88
N LEU A 186 -3.70 -10.16 10.89
CA LEU A 186 -3.62 -9.41 9.64
C LEU A 186 -4.75 -9.76 8.66
N ASP A 187 -5.52 -10.81 8.94
CA ASP A 187 -6.70 -11.20 8.17
C ASP A 187 -7.94 -10.35 8.48
N ILE A 188 -7.84 -9.44 9.44
CA ILE A 188 -8.97 -8.64 9.91
C ILE A 188 -8.78 -7.18 9.49
N PRO A 189 -9.62 -6.62 8.60
CA PRO A 189 -9.60 -5.20 8.25
C PRO A 189 -9.71 -4.32 9.50
N GLY A 190 -9.03 -3.18 9.47
CA GLY A 190 -8.92 -2.29 10.64
C GLY A 190 -7.88 -2.73 11.68
N CYS A 191 -7.13 -3.82 11.42
CA CYS A 191 -5.99 -4.18 12.26
C CYS A 191 -4.95 -3.06 12.21
N GLU A 192 -4.73 -2.44 13.37
CA GLU A 192 -3.72 -1.40 13.56
C GLU A 192 -2.38 -2.06 13.93
N MET A 193 -1.32 -1.66 13.28
CA MET A 193 0.01 -2.19 13.54
C MET A 193 1.07 -1.09 13.47
N VAL A 194 2.25 -1.40 13.96
CA VAL A 194 3.46 -0.61 13.75
C VAL A 194 4.47 -1.44 12.98
N TRP A 195 5.01 -0.86 11.91
CA TRP A 195 6.14 -1.38 11.17
C TRP A 195 7.38 -0.63 11.62
N ILE A 196 8.41 -1.36 12.04
CA ILE A 196 9.65 -0.82 12.58
C ILE A 196 10.79 -1.35 11.71
N GLY A 197 11.55 -0.46 11.07
CA GLY A 197 12.73 -0.86 10.32
C GLY A 197 13.68 -1.67 11.22
N SER A 198 14.04 -2.87 10.80
CA SER A 198 14.93 -3.78 11.54
C SER A 198 16.34 -3.20 11.64
N SER A 199 17.24 -3.87 12.35
CA SER A 199 18.62 -3.40 12.55
C SER A 199 19.47 -3.47 11.28
N THR A 200 19.14 -4.40 10.39
CA THR A 200 19.79 -4.63 9.10
C THR A 200 18.74 -4.80 8.01
N ASP A 201 19.09 -4.51 6.77
CA ASP A 201 18.35 -4.84 5.56
C ASP A 201 18.67 -6.23 5.03
N ASP A 202 19.84 -6.77 5.36
CA ASP A 202 20.32 -8.11 5.01
C ASP A 202 19.43 -9.19 5.67
N LEU A 203 18.71 -9.93 4.84
CA LEU A 203 17.75 -10.94 5.30
C LEU A 203 18.44 -12.21 5.76
N GLU A 204 19.56 -12.62 5.16
CA GLU A 204 20.33 -13.77 5.61
C GLU A 204 20.93 -13.49 7.00
N GLU A 205 21.48 -12.29 7.25
CA GLU A 205 21.95 -11.88 8.58
C GLU A 205 20.83 -11.95 9.62
N LEU A 206 19.61 -11.53 9.27
CA LEU A 206 18.49 -11.42 10.21
C LEU A 206 17.75 -12.74 10.42
N LEU A 207 17.48 -13.51 9.38
CA LEU A 207 16.60 -14.67 9.37
C LEU A 207 17.33 -15.99 9.07
N GLY A 208 18.64 -15.93 8.79
CA GLY A 208 19.46 -17.09 8.48
C GLY A 208 19.02 -17.79 7.21
N GLU A 209 18.82 -19.11 7.26
CA GLU A 209 18.44 -19.93 6.10
C GLU A 209 17.16 -19.43 5.39
N LEU A 210 16.17 -18.98 6.15
CA LEU A 210 14.94 -18.42 5.55
C LEU A 210 15.18 -17.14 4.75
N GLY A 211 16.14 -16.30 5.19
CA GLY A 211 16.54 -15.10 4.45
C GLY A 211 17.21 -15.47 3.12
N ARG A 212 18.15 -16.41 3.16
CA ARG A 212 18.82 -16.91 1.96
C ARG A 212 17.85 -17.59 0.98
N GLU A 213 16.92 -18.40 1.47
CA GLU A 213 15.93 -19.08 0.61
C GLU A 213 15.11 -18.08 -0.19
N ILE A 214 14.60 -17.01 0.43
CA ILE A 214 13.80 -16.00 -0.29
C ILE A 214 14.65 -15.21 -1.29
N GLU A 215 15.93 -14.96 -1.00
CA GLU A 215 16.86 -14.32 -1.94
C GLU A 215 17.11 -15.20 -3.17
N GLU A 216 17.32 -16.51 -2.97
CA GLU A 216 17.52 -17.48 -4.05
C GLU A 216 16.26 -17.68 -4.91
N GLU A 217 15.07 -17.52 -4.33
CA GLU A 217 13.79 -17.66 -5.02
C GLU A 217 13.35 -16.40 -5.79
N ALA A 218 13.92 -15.26 -5.48
CA ALA A 218 13.56 -14.00 -6.14
C ALA A 218 14.01 -14.01 -7.61
N ASP A 219 13.14 -13.55 -8.49
CA ASP A 219 13.41 -13.44 -9.93
C ASP A 219 13.69 -11.98 -10.31
N PRO A 220 14.98 -11.58 -10.43
CA PRO A 220 15.34 -10.21 -10.79
C PRO A 220 15.14 -9.91 -12.29
N GLU A 221 14.79 -10.91 -13.10
CA GLU A 221 14.55 -10.77 -14.56
C GLU A 221 13.06 -10.62 -14.89
N ILE A 222 12.16 -10.69 -13.87
CA ILE A 222 10.73 -10.54 -14.09
C ILE A 222 10.38 -9.21 -14.77
N THR A 223 9.63 -9.28 -15.84
CA THR A 223 9.21 -8.10 -16.60
C THR A 223 8.02 -7.39 -15.95
N ALA A 224 7.86 -6.09 -16.22
CA ALA A 224 6.71 -5.33 -15.75
C ALA A 224 5.37 -5.95 -16.20
N THR A 225 5.29 -6.49 -17.42
CA THR A 225 4.09 -7.17 -17.92
C THR A 225 3.77 -8.47 -17.15
N GLU A 226 4.78 -9.24 -16.77
CA GLU A 226 4.59 -10.42 -15.92
C GLU A 226 4.12 -10.02 -14.52
N VAL A 227 4.67 -8.94 -13.96
CA VAL A 227 4.20 -8.38 -12.69
C VAL A 227 2.70 -8.05 -12.75
N MET A 228 2.24 -7.35 -13.80
CA MET A 228 0.83 -7.00 -13.97
C MET A 228 -0.08 -8.24 -14.08
N LYS A 229 0.41 -9.26 -14.77
CA LYS A 229 -0.31 -10.53 -14.90
C LYS A 229 -0.41 -11.26 -13.55
N ASP A 230 0.67 -11.28 -12.76
CA ASP A 230 0.70 -11.92 -11.45
C ASP A 230 -0.28 -11.27 -10.46
N VAL A 231 -0.42 -9.95 -10.53
CA VAL A 231 -1.36 -9.19 -9.71
C VAL A 231 -2.70 -8.92 -10.41
N GLN A 232 -2.97 -9.52 -11.56
CA GLN A 232 -4.22 -9.46 -12.34
C GLN A 232 -4.71 -8.03 -12.67
N LEU A 233 -3.83 -7.02 -12.67
CA LEU A 233 -4.18 -5.63 -12.95
C LEU A 233 -4.04 -5.27 -14.44
N ASP A 234 -4.86 -4.32 -14.93
CA ASP A 234 -4.79 -3.80 -16.29
C ASP A 234 -3.78 -2.64 -16.39
N GLU A 235 -2.77 -2.78 -17.25
CA GLU A 235 -1.73 -1.77 -17.50
C GLU A 235 -2.30 -0.40 -17.96
N LYS A 236 -3.51 -0.40 -18.55
CA LYS A 236 -4.15 0.85 -18.99
C LYS A 236 -4.70 1.67 -17.81
N GLU A 237 -5.07 0.99 -16.73
CA GLU A 237 -5.62 1.63 -15.54
C GLU A 237 -4.54 1.90 -14.49
N HIS A 238 -3.55 1.00 -14.40
CA HIS A 238 -2.46 1.04 -13.44
C HIS A 238 -1.12 1.30 -14.13
N PRO A 239 -0.60 2.54 -14.10
CA PRO A 239 0.68 2.86 -14.75
C PRO A 239 1.85 2.03 -14.20
N ILE A 240 2.67 1.49 -15.10
CA ILE A 240 3.80 0.60 -14.79
C ILE A 240 5.17 1.25 -14.96
N GLN A 241 5.23 2.53 -15.32
CA GLN A 241 6.49 3.23 -15.59
C GLN A 241 7.52 3.09 -14.47
N PRO A 242 7.15 3.11 -13.17
CA PRO A 242 8.11 2.90 -12.09
C PRO A 242 8.77 1.52 -12.09
N LEU A 243 8.14 0.51 -12.67
CA LEU A 243 8.73 -0.83 -12.80
C LEU A 243 9.69 -0.94 -13.99
N ILE A 244 9.56 -0.05 -14.98
CA ILE A 244 10.38 -0.08 -16.21
C ILE A 244 11.71 0.65 -15.98
N ASP A 245 11.68 1.87 -15.45
CA ASP A 245 12.85 2.74 -15.32
C ASP A 245 13.02 3.39 -13.94
N GLY A 246 12.08 3.16 -13.03
CA GLY A 246 12.12 3.72 -11.68
C GLY A 246 11.94 5.24 -11.61
N GLN A 247 11.49 5.88 -12.69
CA GLN A 247 11.39 7.33 -12.78
C GLN A 247 9.96 7.82 -12.63
N TRP A 248 9.83 9.07 -12.23
CA TRP A 248 8.56 9.79 -12.32
C TRP A 248 8.28 10.15 -13.78
N PRO A 249 7.01 10.13 -14.23
CA PRO A 249 6.65 10.64 -15.54
C PRO A 249 7.10 12.09 -15.69
N LYS A 250 7.50 12.49 -16.92
CA LYS A 250 7.85 13.87 -17.20
C LYS A 250 6.58 14.68 -17.49
N GLU A 251 6.59 15.97 -17.14
CA GLU A 251 5.45 16.86 -17.45
C GLU A 251 5.09 16.90 -18.94
N GLU A 252 6.06 16.65 -19.83
CA GLU A 252 5.88 16.59 -21.28
C GLU A 252 5.09 15.36 -21.73
N ASP A 253 5.08 14.29 -20.92
CA ASP A 253 4.37 13.04 -21.19
C ASP A 253 2.98 13.03 -20.56
N ALA A 254 2.67 14.02 -19.71
CA ALA A 254 1.37 14.13 -19.08
C ALA A 254 0.28 14.49 -20.11
N PRO A 255 -0.89 13.82 -20.11
CA PRO A 255 -1.97 14.14 -21.02
C PRO A 255 -2.35 15.62 -20.85
N GLU A 256 -2.43 16.37 -21.99
CA GLU A 256 -2.77 17.79 -21.98
C GLU A 256 -3.98 18.05 -21.07
N LYS A 257 -3.79 18.88 -20.06
CA LYS A 257 -4.89 19.33 -19.20
C LYS A 257 -5.92 20.00 -20.09
N LYS A 258 -7.00 19.30 -20.41
CA LYS A 258 -8.18 19.94 -20.99
C LYS A 258 -8.69 20.94 -19.97
N GLU A 259 -8.33 22.22 -20.18
CA GLU A 259 -8.81 23.32 -19.35
C GLU A 259 -10.34 23.36 -19.40
N HIS A 260 -10.98 23.00 -18.29
CA HIS A 260 -12.38 23.28 -18.03
C HIS A 260 -12.60 24.80 -17.86
N LYS A 261 -12.21 25.59 -18.87
CA LYS A 261 -12.44 27.05 -18.89
C LYS A 261 -13.75 27.45 -19.54
N GLU A 262 -14.43 26.56 -20.26
CA GLU A 262 -15.60 27.00 -21.08
C GLU A 262 -16.92 27.11 -20.31
N GLU A 263 -17.08 26.53 -19.11
CA GLU A 263 -18.38 26.62 -18.42
C GLU A 263 -18.57 27.86 -17.54
N ASN A 264 -17.52 28.54 -17.11
CA ASN A 264 -17.64 29.70 -16.24
C ASN A 264 -17.85 31.02 -16.99
N GLU A 265 -17.48 31.11 -18.26
CA GLU A 265 -17.75 32.35 -19.07
C GLU A 265 -19.20 32.45 -19.49
N ASN A 266 -19.90 31.35 -19.77
CA ASN A 266 -21.31 31.37 -20.14
C ASN A 266 -22.28 31.68 -18.98
N LYS A 267 -21.90 31.37 -17.72
CA LYS A 267 -22.72 31.75 -16.55
C LYS A 267 -22.62 33.24 -16.21
N ASN A 268 -21.47 33.88 -16.48
CA ASN A 268 -21.31 35.31 -16.23
C ASN A 268 -21.92 36.21 -17.33
N LYS A 269 -22.09 35.71 -18.55
CA LYS A 269 -22.84 36.47 -19.61
C LYS A 269 -24.32 36.50 -19.31
N ASN A 270 -24.94 35.42 -18.89
CA ASN A 270 -26.37 35.35 -18.59
C ASN A 270 -26.81 36.15 -17.35
N ILE A 271 -25.87 36.53 -16.47
CA ILE A 271 -26.19 37.36 -15.28
C ILE A 271 -26.07 38.88 -15.64
N LYS A 272 -25.29 39.25 -16.66
CA LYS A 272 -25.17 40.65 -17.09
C LYS A 272 -26.35 41.08 -17.96
N ASP A 273 -26.92 40.20 -18.77
CA ASP A 273 -28.03 40.54 -19.67
C ASP A 273 -29.39 40.62 -18.95
N LYS A 274 -29.52 40.06 -17.72
CA LYS A 274 -30.73 40.19 -16.88
C LYS A 274 -30.78 41.45 -15.99
N LYS A 275 -29.71 42.24 -15.93
CA LYS A 275 -29.66 43.49 -15.14
C LYS A 275 -29.82 44.76 -15.97
N THR A 276 -30.08 44.65 -17.26
CA THR A 276 -30.25 45.82 -18.18
C THR A 276 -31.71 46.00 -18.67
N GLU A 277 -32.66 45.18 -18.14
CA GLU A 277 -34.10 45.26 -18.48
C GLU A 277 -35.01 45.49 -17.25
N GLU A 278 -34.56 46.25 -16.26
CA GLU A 278 -35.44 46.86 -15.25
C GLU A 278 -35.15 48.36 -15.12
#